data_6b17b5ca692c8d53833317d44841930f
#
_entry.id   6b17b5ca692c8d53833317d44841930f
#
_cell.length_a   1.000
_cell.length_b   1.000
_cell.length_c   1.000
_cell.angle_alpha   90.00
_cell.angle_beta   90.00
_cell.angle_gamma   90.00
#
_symmetry.space_group_name_H-M   'P 1'
#
loop_
_entity.id
_entity.type
_entity.pdbx_description
1 polymer ?
#
loop_
_entity_poly.entity_id
_entity_poly.type
_entity_poly.pdbx_seq_one_letter_code
_entity_poly.pdbx_strand_id
1 'polypeptide(L)'
;VDEAQQLLKESNVVANALAIVTGCKKVNIANLGNVVEQLHWHVVARFENDLTWPGPIWGIGEAECWEQKKRLTFVEALLKEIQSNQEIKVFPA
;
A
#
# COMPACT_ATOMS: atom_id res chain seq x y z
N VAL A 1 -2.04 -14.48 -19.19
CA VAL A 1 -1.53 -13.22 -18.63
C VAL A 1 -0.30 -13.55 -17.82
N ASP A 2 0.83 -12.91 -18.11
CA ASP A 2 2.02 -13.19 -17.34
C ASP A 2 1.94 -12.60 -15.93
N GLU A 3 2.81 -13.10 -15.04
CA GLU A 3 2.79 -12.71 -13.62
C GLU A 3 3.12 -11.24 -13.41
N ALA A 4 3.97 -10.65 -14.25
CA ALA A 4 4.32 -9.24 -14.14
C ALA A 4 3.12 -8.34 -14.45
N GLN A 5 2.36 -8.67 -15.49
CA GLN A 5 1.13 -7.92 -15.81
C GLN A 5 0.10 -8.03 -14.71
N GLN A 6 -0.05 -9.22 -14.13
CA GLN A 6 -0.97 -9.42 -13.02
C GLN A 6 -0.56 -8.61 -11.80
N LEU A 7 0.73 -8.57 -11.48
CA LEU A 7 1.24 -7.79 -10.36
C LEU A 7 1.00 -6.29 -10.56
N LEU A 8 1.22 -5.77 -11.78
CA LEU A 8 0.95 -4.37 -12.09
C LEU A 8 -0.54 -4.04 -11.94
N LYS A 9 -1.41 -4.93 -12.39
CA LYS A 9 -2.86 -4.77 -12.27
C LYS A 9 -3.28 -4.72 -10.80
N GLU A 10 -2.80 -5.64 -9.99
CA GLU A 10 -3.07 -5.67 -8.56
C GLU A 10 -2.53 -4.44 -7.85
N SER A 11 -1.32 -3.99 -8.22
CA SER A 11 -0.72 -2.78 -7.66
C SER A 11 -1.57 -1.55 -7.93
N ASN A 12 -2.12 -1.41 -9.14
CA ASN A 12 -3.00 -0.31 -9.48
C ASN A 12 -4.28 -0.33 -8.65
N VAL A 13 -4.88 -1.49 -8.46
CA VAL A 13 -6.09 -1.62 -7.65
C VAL A 13 -5.83 -1.21 -6.21
N VAL A 14 -4.73 -1.70 -5.62
CA VAL A 14 -4.36 -1.37 -4.24
C VAL A 14 -4.01 0.10 -4.10
N ALA A 15 -3.25 0.66 -5.05
CA ALA A 15 -2.86 2.07 -5.03
C ALA A 15 -4.08 2.99 -5.10
N ASN A 16 -5.03 2.69 -5.98
CA ASN A 16 -6.26 3.47 -6.09
C ASN A 16 -7.10 3.39 -4.83
N ALA A 17 -7.25 2.19 -4.27
CA ALA A 17 -7.98 1.99 -3.02
C ALA A 17 -7.33 2.77 -1.86
N LEU A 18 -6.01 2.71 -1.77
CA LEU A 18 -5.25 3.42 -0.74
C LEU A 18 -5.43 4.94 -0.87
N ALA A 19 -5.37 5.48 -2.09
CA ALA A 19 -5.59 6.90 -2.34
C ALA A 19 -6.99 7.34 -1.93
N ILE A 20 -8.01 6.54 -2.24
CA ILE A 20 -9.39 6.85 -1.86
C ILE A 20 -9.57 6.86 -0.34
N VAL A 21 -9.05 5.85 0.34
CA VAL A 21 -9.23 5.70 1.79
C VAL A 21 -8.44 6.76 2.57
N THR A 22 -7.23 7.10 2.11
CA THR A 22 -6.34 8.00 2.86
C THR A 22 -6.40 9.45 2.40
N GLY A 23 -6.85 9.73 1.19
CA GLY A 23 -6.77 11.06 0.60
C GLY A 23 -5.34 11.54 0.41
N CYS A 24 -4.38 10.63 0.24
CA CYS A 24 -2.97 10.97 0.17
C CYS A 24 -2.62 11.79 -1.08
N LYS A 25 -1.47 12.47 -1.02
CA LYS A 25 -0.96 13.30 -2.12
C LYS A 25 -0.47 12.43 -3.27
N LYS A 26 0.25 11.36 -2.97
CA LYS A 26 0.80 10.41 -3.94
C LYS A 26 0.90 9.02 -3.35
N VAL A 27 1.06 8.02 -4.22
CA VAL A 27 1.36 6.65 -3.82
C VAL A 27 2.72 6.29 -4.40
N ASN A 28 3.61 5.78 -3.56
CA ASN A 28 4.91 5.25 -4.00
C ASN A 28 4.85 3.72 -4.00
N ILE A 29 5.40 3.12 -5.04
CA ILE A 29 5.47 1.66 -5.18
C ILE A 29 6.92 1.27 -5.36
N ALA A 30 7.37 0.26 -4.62
CA ALA A 30 8.75 -0.23 -4.72
C ALA A 30 8.85 -1.70 -4.37
N ASN A 31 9.84 -2.36 -4.96
CA ASN A 31 10.24 -3.72 -4.59
C ASN A 31 11.60 -3.64 -3.90
N LEU A 32 11.67 -3.99 -2.62
CA LEU A 32 12.85 -3.85 -1.78
C LEU A 32 13.31 -5.19 -1.22
N GLY A 33 13.56 -6.15 -2.09
CA GLY A 33 13.95 -7.51 -1.68
C GLY A 33 15.46 -7.76 -1.62
N ASN A 34 16.27 -6.75 -1.28
CA ASN A 34 17.72 -6.87 -1.35
C ASN A 34 18.34 -7.74 -0.26
N VAL A 35 17.75 -7.79 0.93
CA VAL A 35 18.26 -8.57 2.07
C VAL A 35 17.64 -9.95 2.10
N VAL A 36 16.35 -10.04 1.82
CA VAL A 36 15.60 -11.30 1.74
C VAL A 36 15.16 -11.49 0.30
N GLU A 37 15.42 -12.65 -0.27
CA GLU A 37 15.16 -12.92 -1.70
C GLU A 37 13.69 -13.02 -2.06
N GLN A 38 12.79 -12.98 -1.09
CA GLN A 38 11.36 -12.97 -1.35
C GLN A 38 10.91 -11.63 -1.93
N LEU A 39 9.81 -11.66 -2.68
CA LEU A 39 9.22 -10.45 -3.25
C LEU A 39 8.69 -9.54 -2.13
N HIS A 40 9.21 -8.33 -2.05
CA HIS A 40 8.77 -7.30 -1.10
C HIS A 40 8.21 -6.12 -1.88
N TRP A 41 6.91 -6.15 -2.12
CA TRP A 41 6.22 -5.13 -2.92
C TRP A 41 5.50 -4.16 -1.99
N HIS A 42 6.00 -2.93 -1.94
CA HIS A 42 5.49 -1.90 -1.05
C HIS A 42 4.60 -0.93 -1.80
N VAL A 43 3.43 -0.63 -1.25
CA VAL A 43 2.53 0.40 -1.75
C VAL A 43 2.29 1.38 -0.61
N VAL A 44 2.78 2.61 -0.75
CA VAL A 44 2.86 3.56 0.36
C VAL A 44 2.10 4.84 0.05
N ALA A 45 1.16 5.21 0.91
CA ALA A 45 0.48 6.50 0.83
C ALA A 45 1.43 7.62 1.29
N ARG A 46 1.58 8.67 0.47
CA ARG A 46 2.49 9.76 0.76
C ARG A 46 1.72 11.07 0.98
N PHE A 47 2.17 11.82 1.98
CA PHE A 47 1.58 13.10 2.38
C PHE A 47 2.66 14.18 2.38
N GLU A 48 2.28 15.42 2.09
CA GLU A 48 3.25 16.53 2.09
C GLU A 48 3.86 16.80 3.47
N ASN A 49 3.18 16.36 4.53
CA ASN A 49 3.66 16.51 5.91
C ASN A 49 4.37 15.26 6.45
N ASP A 50 4.62 14.24 5.62
CA ASP A 50 5.36 13.09 6.11
C ASP A 50 6.86 13.43 6.28
N LEU A 51 7.55 12.61 7.09
CA LEU A 51 8.89 12.91 7.58
C LEU A 51 9.91 13.20 6.47
N THR A 52 9.79 12.53 5.34
CA THR A 52 10.81 12.60 4.27
C THR A 52 10.31 13.24 2.99
N TRP A 53 9.07 13.73 2.96
CA TRP A 53 8.52 14.33 1.76
C TRP A 53 9.45 15.46 1.22
N PRO A 54 9.75 15.56 -0.07
CA PRO A 54 9.29 14.71 -1.18
C PRO A 54 10.15 13.49 -1.49
N GLY A 55 11.14 13.21 -0.68
CA GLY A 55 12.03 12.05 -0.86
C GLY A 55 11.36 10.73 -0.45
N PRO A 56 11.98 9.59 -0.80
CA PRO A 56 11.45 8.29 -0.40
C PRO A 56 11.55 8.06 1.11
N ILE A 57 10.70 7.17 1.64
CA ILE A 57 10.64 6.94 3.08
C ILE A 57 11.57 5.82 3.57
N TRP A 58 12.05 4.96 2.66
CA TRP A 58 12.76 3.74 3.07
C TRP A 58 14.10 4.06 3.73
N GLY A 59 14.32 3.41 4.87
CA GLY A 59 15.55 3.55 5.63
C GLY A 59 15.62 4.81 6.49
N ILE A 60 14.55 5.57 6.60
CA ILE A 60 14.55 6.83 7.34
C ILE A 60 13.41 6.83 8.36
N GLY A 61 13.72 7.26 9.58
CA GLY A 61 12.76 7.37 10.66
C GLY A 61 12.47 6.04 11.33
N GLU A 62 11.64 6.08 12.35
CA GLU A 62 11.20 4.91 13.09
C GLU A 62 9.72 4.63 12.81
N ALA A 63 9.36 3.35 12.80
CA ALA A 63 7.98 2.96 12.64
C ALA A 63 7.16 3.36 13.88
N GLU A 64 5.99 3.92 13.64
CA GLU A 64 5.04 4.23 14.71
C GLU A 64 3.94 3.18 14.73
N CYS A 65 3.56 2.74 15.94
CA CYS A 65 2.46 1.79 16.08
C CYS A 65 1.13 2.52 16.05
N TRP A 66 0.20 2.00 15.24
CA TRP A 66 -1.15 2.50 15.25
C TRP A 66 -1.92 1.92 16.43
N GLU A 67 -2.82 2.70 16.98
CA GLU A 67 -3.83 2.19 17.89
C GLU A 67 -4.62 1.08 17.18
N GLN A 68 -4.89 -0.03 17.89
CA GLN A 68 -5.53 -1.21 17.30
C GLN A 68 -6.86 -0.87 16.61
N LYS A 69 -7.68 -0.04 17.23
CA LYS A 69 -8.98 0.35 16.67
C LYS A 69 -8.82 1.12 15.36
N LYS A 70 -7.88 2.05 15.30
CA LYS A 70 -7.59 2.81 14.07
C LYS A 70 -7.08 1.90 12.97
N ARG A 71 -6.20 0.98 13.32
CA ARG A 71 -5.67 0.02 12.36
C ARG A 71 -6.76 -0.85 11.76
N LEU A 72 -7.64 -1.38 12.60
CA LEU A 72 -8.75 -2.23 12.13
C LEU A 72 -9.72 -1.46 11.24
N THR A 73 -10.05 -0.23 11.61
CA THR A 73 -10.93 0.63 10.81
C THR A 73 -10.32 0.90 9.43
N PHE A 74 -9.02 1.21 9.39
CA PHE A 74 -8.30 1.44 8.14
C PHE A 74 -8.29 0.19 7.26
N VAL A 75 -7.96 -0.96 7.84
CA VAL A 75 -7.90 -2.24 7.10
C VAL A 75 -9.27 -2.59 6.53
N GLU A 76 -10.34 -2.41 7.30
CA GLU A 76 -11.69 -2.67 6.81
C GLU A 76 -12.07 -1.77 5.64
N ALA A 77 -11.77 -0.48 5.75
CA ALA A 77 -12.04 0.47 4.67
C ALA A 77 -11.26 0.14 3.42
N LEU A 78 -9.99 -0.21 3.56
CA LEU A 78 -9.12 -0.57 2.43
C LEU A 78 -9.61 -1.85 1.76
N LEU A 79 -9.93 -2.88 2.52
CA LEU A 79 -10.44 -4.14 1.97
C LEU A 79 -11.75 -3.93 1.23
N LYS A 80 -12.64 -3.10 1.74
CA LYS A 80 -13.92 -2.79 1.09
C LYS A 80 -13.69 -2.15 -0.28
N GLU A 81 -12.77 -1.19 -0.38
CA GLU A 81 -12.44 -0.55 -1.65
C GLU A 81 -11.82 -1.54 -2.64
N ILE A 82 -10.93 -2.41 -2.17
CA ILE A 82 -10.32 -3.43 -3.03
C ILE A 82 -11.37 -4.43 -3.52
N GLN A 83 -12.26 -4.88 -2.63
CA GLN A 83 -13.30 -5.85 -2.97
C GLN A 83 -14.33 -5.31 -3.95
N SER A 84 -14.49 -3.99 -4.04
CA SER A 84 -15.38 -3.38 -5.02
C SER A 84 -14.84 -3.49 -6.45
N ASN A 85 -13.56 -3.84 -6.59
CA ASN A 85 -12.92 -4.03 -7.89
C ASN A 85 -12.97 -5.52 -8.27
N GLN A 86 -13.50 -5.82 -9.46
CA GLN A 86 -13.68 -7.20 -9.90
C GLN A 86 -12.41 -7.84 -10.46
N GLU A 87 -11.31 -7.07 -10.61
CA GLU A 87 -10.08 -7.56 -11.20
C GLU A 87 -9.23 -8.39 -10.25
N ILE A 88 -9.42 -8.24 -8.93
CA ILE A 88 -8.69 -9.04 -7.94
C ILE A 88 -9.64 -9.59 -6.90
N LYS A 89 -9.22 -10.71 -6.29
CA LYS A 89 -9.94 -11.33 -5.18
C LYS A 89 -9.18 -11.07 -3.89
N VAL A 90 -9.93 -10.74 -2.83
CA VAL A 90 -9.37 -10.54 -1.50
C VAL A 90 -9.90 -11.64 -0.59
N PHE A 91 -8.99 -12.35 0.07
CA PHE A 91 -9.35 -13.39 1.02
C PHE A 91 -9.27 -12.81 2.44
N PRO A 92 -10.22 -13.14 3.31
CA PRO A 92 -10.16 -12.71 4.71
C PRO A 92 -8.89 -13.25 5.37
N ALA A 93 -8.27 -12.43 6.21
CA ALA A 93 -7.08 -12.83 6.95
C ALA A 93 -7.42 -13.84 8.06
#